data_30237c48df381ac77bd6a3df753e19e9
#
_entry.id   30237c48df381ac77bd6a3df753e19e9
#
_cell.length_a   1.000
_cell.length_b   1.000
_cell.length_c   1.000
_cell.angle_alpha   90.00
_cell.angle_beta   90.00
_cell.angle_gamma   90.00
#
_symmetry.space_group_name_H-M   'P 1'
#
loop_
_entity.id
_entity.type
_entity.pdbx_description
1 polymer ?
#
loop_
_entity_poly.entity_id
_entity_poly.type
_entity_poly.pdbx_seq_one_letter_code
_entity_poly.pdbx_strand_id
1 'polypeptide(L)'
;MYKIGFDNDKYLSLQSEKIKERIAKFGGKLYLEFGGKLFDDYHASRVLPGFHPDSKINMLAQLKDEAEIVIVINAADIEKNKVRSDLGITYDLDVLRLIDAFRGYGLYVGSVCLTRFAGQPSAIAYQKKLESLGMKVYRHYSIPGYPSNIPFIVSDEGYGKNDYIETTRSLVVVTAPGPGSGK
;
A
#
# COMPACT_ATOMS: atom_id res chain seq x y z
N MET A 1 18.64 -2.71 -34.58
CA MET A 1 17.27 -3.01 -34.13
C MET A 1 17.39 -3.49 -32.68
N TYR A 2 17.10 -2.63 -31.70
CA TYR A 2 17.14 -3.03 -30.29
C TYR A 2 16.00 -4.03 -30.05
N LYS A 3 16.33 -5.24 -29.66
CA LYS A 3 15.32 -6.20 -29.20
C LYS A 3 14.74 -5.69 -27.88
N ILE A 4 13.46 -5.34 -27.87
CA ILE A 4 12.71 -5.06 -26.65
C ILE A 4 12.67 -6.37 -25.88
N GLY A 5 13.29 -6.41 -24.69
CA GLY A 5 13.38 -7.62 -23.87
C GLY A 5 12.11 -7.88 -23.04
N PHE A 6 11.20 -6.91 -22.97
CA PHE A 6 9.98 -6.96 -22.19
C PHE A 6 8.82 -6.31 -22.95
N ASP A 7 7.74 -7.06 -23.10
CA ASP A 7 6.50 -6.59 -23.74
C ASP A 7 5.56 -6.04 -22.64
N ASN A 8 5.54 -4.71 -22.53
CA ASN A 8 4.79 -4.01 -21.49
C ASN A 8 3.27 -4.19 -21.65
N ASP A 9 2.75 -4.16 -22.87
CA ASP A 9 1.31 -4.27 -23.11
C ASP A 9 0.81 -5.68 -22.79
N LYS A 10 1.58 -6.68 -23.17
CA LYS A 10 1.32 -8.07 -22.79
C LYS A 10 1.39 -8.26 -21.26
N TYR A 11 2.34 -7.63 -20.59
CA TYR A 11 2.43 -7.65 -19.13
C TYR A 11 1.18 -7.08 -18.49
N LEU A 12 0.73 -5.89 -18.89
CA LEU A 12 -0.45 -5.22 -18.36
C LEU A 12 -1.69 -6.11 -18.49
N SER A 13 -1.92 -6.64 -19.69
CA SER A 13 -3.05 -7.51 -20.01
C SER A 13 -3.05 -8.79 -19.17
N LEU A 14 -1.95 -9.56 -19.21
CA LEU A 14 -1.85 -10.84 -18.51
C LEU A 14 -1.94 -10.69 -16.99
N GLN A 15 -1.33 -9.65 -16.41
CA GLN A 15 -1.39 -9.44 -14.96
C GLN A 15 -2.81 -9.06 -14.51
N SER A 16 -3.49 -8.20 -15.27
CA SER A 16 -4.88 -7.81 -14.97
C SER A 16 -5.82 -9.02 -15.02
N GLU A 17 -5.69 -9.88 -16.04
CA GLU A 17 -6.46 -11.12 -16.15
C GLU A 17 -6.19 -12.07 -14.97
N LYS A 18 -4.92 -12.27 -14.63
CA LYS A 18 -4.53 -13.16 -13.52
C LYS A 18 -5.04 -12.66 -12.16
N ILE A 19 -5.08 -11.35 -11.95
CA ILE A 19 -5.67 -10.79 -10.73
C ILE A 19 -7.18 -11.07 -10.69
N LYS A 20 -7.91 -10.87 -11.79
CA LYS A 20 -9.34 -11.18 -11.88
C LYS A 20 -9.64 -12.66 -11.64
N GLU A 21 -8.86 -13.56 -12.25
CA GLU A 21 -8.96 -15.01 -11.99
C GLU A 21 -8.77 -15.35 -10.51
N ARG A 22 -7.79 -14.71 -9.84
CA ARG A 22 -7.52 -14.93 -8.41
C ARG A 22 -8.64 -14.38 -7.53
N ILE A 23 -9.20 -13.22 -7.84
CA ILE A 23 -10.36 -12.68 -7.12
C ILE A 23 -11.49 -13.70 -7.15
N ALA A 24 -11.83 -14.23 -8.32
CA ALA A 24 -12.87 -15.26 -8.46
C ALA A 24 -12.53 -16.55 -7.68
N LYS A 25 -11.28 -17.02 -7.77
CA LYS A 25 -10.81 -18.24 -7.08
C LYS A 25 -10.88 -18.14 -5.56
N PHE A 26 -10.65 -16.94 -4.99
CA PHE A 26 -10.65 -16.69 -3.54
C PHE A 26 -11.98 -16.14 -3.02
N GLY A 27 -13.09 -16.48 -3.66
CA GLY A 27 -14.41 -16.14 -3.15
C GLY A 27 -14.81 -14.66 -3.34
N GLY A 28 -14.22 -13.98 -4.32
CA GLY A 28 -14.58 -12.61 -4.67
C GLY A 28 -13.77 -11.53 -3.94
N LYS A 29 -12.76 -11.91 -3.14
CA LYS A 29 -11.89 -10.97 -2.42
C LYS A 29 -10.42 -11.35 -2.55
N LEU A 30 -9.57 -10.38 -2.89
CA LEU A 30 -8.12 -10.57 -2.97
C LEU A 30 -7.41 -9.41 -2.29
N TYR A 31 -6.48 -9.71 -1.39
CA TYR A 31 -5.52 -8.76 -0.83
C TYR A 31 -4.20 -8.91 -1.57
N LEU A 32 -3.66 -7.79 -2.05
CA LEU A 32 -2.48 -7.78 -2.89
C LEU A 32 -1.48 -6.75 -2.39
N GLU A 33 -0.24 -7.19 -2.22
CA GLU A 33 0.90 -6.32 -2.00
C GLU A 33 1.82 -6.37 -3.22
N PHE A 34 2.22 -5.20 -3.72
CA PHE A 34 3.22 -5.12 -4.77
C PHE A 34 4.62 -5.01 -4.18
N GLY A 35 5.54 -5.79 -4.72
CA GLY A 35 6.96 -5.62 -4.48
C GLY A 35 7.48 -4.34 -5.13
N GLY A 36 8.31 -3.57 -4.39
CA GLY A 36 8.88 -2.33 -4.88
C GLY A 36 7.88 -1.17 -4.98
N LYS A 37 8.19 -0.21 -5.84
CA LYS A 37 7.40 1.00 -6.03
C LYS A 37 6.26 0.78 -7.03
N LEU A 38 5.11 1.38 -6.78
CA LEU A 38 4.00 1.43 -7.74
C LEU A 38 4.20 2.53 -8.78
N PHE A 39 4.80 3.64 -8.37
CA PHE A 39 5.15 4.78 -9.22
C PHE A 39 6.66 4.90 -9.34
N ASP A 40 7.13 5.44 -10.46
CA ASP A 40 8.53 5.79 -10.67
C ASP A 40 9.49 4.60 -10.41
N ASP A 41 9.13 3.40 -10.86
CA ASP A 41 9.96 2.21 -10.70
C ASP A 41 11.12 2.19 -11.71
N TYR A 42 11.97 3.21 -11.62
CA TYR A 42 13.14 3.38 -12.49
C TYR A 42 14.17 2.26 -12.32
N HIS A 43 14.16 1.56 -11.20
CA HIS A 43 15.06 0.41 -11.03
C HIS A 43 14.65 -0.72 -11.97
N ALA A 44 13.38 -1.11 -11.95
CA ALA A 44 12.87 -2.16 -12.82
C ALA A 44 13.04 -1.79 -14.31
N SER A 45 12.74 -0.54 -14.69
CA SER A 45 12.89 -0.09 -16.08
C SER A 45 14.33 -0.08 -16.58
N ARG A 46 15.31 0.09 -15.70
CA ARG A 46 16.74 0.01 -16.07
C ARG A 46 17.23 -1.42 -16.28
N VAL A 47 16.70 -2.38 -15.53
CA VAL A 47 17.14 -3.79 -15.62
C VAL A 47 16.32 -4.61 -16.63
N LEU A 48 15.13 -4.14 -17.00
CA LEU A 48 14.23 -4.79 -17.97
C LEU A 48 13.92 -3.84 -19.13
N PRO A 49 14.70 -3.85 -20.20
CA PRO A 49 14.44 -3.03 -21.38
C PRO A 49 13.03 -3.28 -21.93
N GLY A 50 12.21 -2.23 -22.02
CA GLY A 50 10.80 -2.30 -22.41
C GLY A 50 9.81 -2.23 -21.23
N PHE A 51 10.25 -2.41 -19.98
CA PHE A 51 9.43 -2.19 -18.81
C PHE A 51 9.29 -0.69 -18.52
N HIS A 52 8.05 -0.21 -18.41
CA HIS A 52 7.79 1.21 -18.13
C HIS A 52 7.85 1.47 -16.61
N PRO A 53 8.41 2.60 -16.14
CA PRO A 53 8.45 2.93 -14.71
C PRO A 53 7.09 2.90 -14.03
N ASP A 54 6.03 3.24 -14.76
CA ASP A 54 4.64 3.30 -14.29
C ASP A 54 3.81 2.06 -14.67
N SER A 55 4.44 0.97 -15.10
CA SER A 55 3.71 -0.25 -15.53
C SER A 55 2.79 -0.79 -14.46
N LYS A 56 3.25 -0.80 -13.20
CA LYS A 56 2.45 -1.33 -12.07
C LYS A 56 1.21 -0.49 -11.79
N ILE A 57 1.34 0.85 -11.78
CA ILE A 57 0.19 1.72 -11.55
C ILE A 57 -0.77 1.70 -12.74
N ASN A 58 -0.26 1.65 -13.98
CA ASN A 58 -1.08 1.53 -15.17
C ASN A 58 -1.88 0.22 -15.18
N MET A 59 -1.28 -0.88 -14.72
CA MET A 59 -1.98 -2.15 -14.57
C MET A 59 -3.11 -2.03 -13.53
N LEU A 60 -2.86 -1.39 -12.39
CA LEU A 60 -3.91 -1.14 -11.38
C LEU A 60 -5.02 -0.22 -11.92
N ALA A 61 -4.68 0.77 -12.73
CA ALA A 61 -5.66 1.66 -13.35
C ALA A 61 -6.65 0.91 -14.27
N GLN A 62 -6.23 -0.21 -14.88
CA GLN A 62 -7.14 -1.10 -15.62
C GLN A 62 -8.12 -1.85 -14.71
N LEU A 63 -7.83 -1.93 -13.42
CA LEU A 63 -8.64 -2.60 -12.39
C LEU A 63 -9.30 -1.58 -11.44
N LYS A 64 -9.44 -0.32 -11.86
CA LYS A 64 -9.90 0.78 -10.99
C LYS A 64 -11.28 0.54 -10.36
N ASP A 65 -12.16 -0.18 -11.04
CA ASP A 65 -13.51 -0.46 -10.54
C ASP A 65 -13.52 -1.56 -9.47
N GLU A 66 -12.55 -2.48 -9.51
CA GLU A 66 -12.36 -3.55 -8.54
C GLU A 66 -11.39 -3.18 -7.40
N ALA A 67 -10.50 -2.21 -7.63
CA ALA A 67 -9.40 -1.91 -6.73
C ALA A 67 -9.75 -0.87 -5.66
N GLU A 68 -9.33 -1.15 -4.43
CA GLU A 68 -9.31 -0.23 -3.29
C GLU A 68 -7.89 -0.20 -2.71
N ILE A 69 -7.35 1.01 -2.55
CA ILE A 69 -6.01 1.21 -2.01
C ILE A 69 -6.08 1.42 -0.51
N VAL A 70 -5.27 0.67 0.23
CA VAL A 70 -4.97 0.88 1.65
C VAL A 70 -3.51 1.28 1.77
N ILE A 71 -3.25 2.47 2.30
CA ILE A 71 -1.88 2.94 2.50
C ILE A 71 -1.49 2.71 3.95
N VAL A 72 -0.38 2.05 4.20
CA VAL A 72 0.14 1.84 5.55
C VAL A 72 1.37 2.69 5.82
N ILE A 73 1.46 3.24 7.03
CA ILE A 73 2.61 4.02 7.49
C ILE A 73 2.90 3.70 8.96
N ASN A 74 4.18 3.54 9.28
CA ASN A 74 4.61 3.27 10.64
C ASN A 74 4.57 4.55 11.50
N ALA A 75 3.87 4.52 12.62
CA ALA A 75 3.75 5.64 13.55
C ALA A 75 5.11 6.13 14.08
N ALA A 76 6.08 5.22 14.28
CA ALA A 76 7.44 5.60 14.67
C ALA A 76 8.21 6.31 13.54
N ASP A 77 7.90 6.04 12.28
CA ASP A 77 8.50 6.74 11.14
C ASP A 77 7.96 8.18 11.04
N ILE A 78 6.69 8.41 11.41
CA ILE A 78 6.10 9.76 11.52
C ILE A 78 6.81 10.54 12.65
N GLU A 79 6.94 9.92 13.83
CA GLU A 79 7.58 10.52 15.00
C GLU A 79 9.04 10.94 14.71
N LYS A 80 9.77 10.12 13.97
CA LYS A 80 11.18 10.37 13.60
C LYS A 80 11.35 11.27 12.37
N ASN A 81 10.27 11.75 11.77
CA ASN A 81 10.30 12.48 10.49
C ASN A 81 11.12 11.76 9.43
N LYS A 82 10.93 10.44 9.31
CA LYS A 82 11.70 9.61 8.37
C LYS A 82 11.52 10.10 6.95
N VAL A 83 12.66 10.38 6.30
CA VAL A 83 12.71 10.94 4.95
C VAL A 83 12.84 9.82 3.91
N ARG A 84 12.12 9.98 2.84
CA ARG A 84 12.26 9.20 1.63
C ARG A 84 13.41 9.81 0.80
N SER A 85 14.55 9.13 0.76
CA SER A 85 15.80 9.66 0.23
C SER A 85 15.77 10.04 -1.26
N ASP A 86 14.95 9.34 -2.05
CA ASP A 86 14.83 9.58 -3.49
C ASP A 86 13.96 10.81 -3.83
N LEU A 87 13.08 11.23 -2.93
CA LEU A 87 12.20 12.38 -3.11
C LEU A 87 12.53 13.55 -2.16
N GLY A 88 13.31 13.32 -1.11
CA GLY A 88 13.64 14.33 -0.11
C GLY A 88 12.46 14.79 0.76
N ILE A 89 11.36 14.03 0.80
CA ILE A 89 10.18 14.32 1.61
C ILE A 89 10.00 13.29 2.71
N THR A 90 9.32 13.67 3.79
CA THR A 90 9.01 12.76 4.89
C THR A 90 7.94 11.74 4.49
N TYR A 91 7.89 10.59 5.16
CA TYR A 91 6.95 9.52 4.84
C TYR A 91 5.48 9.95 4.99
N ASP A 92 5.18 10.78 5.97
CA ASP A 92 3.83 11.35 6.16
C ASP A 92 3.41 12.27 5.01
N LEU A 93 4.33 13.09 4.49
CA LEU A 93 4.08 13.88 3.28
C LEU A 93 3.97 13.00 2.03
N ASP A 94 4.77 11.93 1.95
CA ASP A 94 4.68 10.99 0.83
C ASP A 94 3.34 10.24 0.80
N VAL A 95 2.75 9.92 1.95
CA VAL A 95 1.39 9.35 1.99
C VAL A 95 0.38 10.31 1.35
N LEU A 96 0.43 11.62 1.65
CA LEU A 96 -0.46 12.60 1.03
C LEU A 96 -0.26 12.65 -0.50
N ARG A 97 1.00 12.67 -0.94
CA ARG A 97 1.35 12.61 -2.36
C ARG A 97 0.82 11.34 -3.03
N LEU A 98 0.94 10.18 -2.36
CA LEU A 98 0.42 8.91 -2.87
C LEU A 98 -1.10 8.93 -3.01
N ILE A 99 -1.82 9.49 -2.04
CA ILE A 99 -3.29 9.64 -2.10
C ILE A 99 -3.68 10.42 -3.35
N ASP A 100 -3.04 11.57 -3.58
CA ASP A 100 -3.33 12.42 -4.74
C ASP A 100 -2.94 11.73 -6.06
N ALA A 101 -1.80 11.07 -6.09
CA ALA A 101 -1.35 10.33 -7.26
C ALA A 101 -2.31 9.18 -7.62
N PHE A 102 -2.73 8.35 -6.65
CA PHE A 102 -3.69 7.27 -6.91
C PHE A 102 -5.04 7.81 -7.41
N ARG A 103 -5.54 8.89 -6.81
CA ARG A 103 -6.77 9.56 -7.26
C ARG A 103 -6.64 10.10 -8.68
N GLY A 104 -5.46 10.62 -9.05
CA GLY A 104 -5.15 11.06 -10.41
C GLY A 104 -5.24 9.94 -11.46
N TYR A 105 -4.99 8.69 -11.07
CA TYR A 105 -5.20 7.50 -11.91
C TYR A 105 -6.63 6.93 -11.84
N GLY A 106 -7.54 7.61 -11.16
CA GLY A 106 -8.93 7.17 -10.99
C GLY A 106 -9.10 6.02 -9.99
N LEU A 107 -8.09 5.74 -9.16
CA LEU A 107 -8.13 4.69 -8.15
C LEU A 107 -8.77 5.19 -6.85
N TYR A 108 -9.56 4.33 -6.23
CA TYR A 108 -10.17 4.61 -4.93
C TYR A 108 -9.18 4.34 -3.80
N VAL A 109 -8.87 5.38 -3.02
CA VAL A 109 -8.08 5.25 -1.78
C VAL A 109 -9.06 5.16 -0.62
N GLY A 110 -9.21 3.96 -0.06
CA GLY A 110 -10.20 3.67 0.98
C GLY A 110 -9.78 4.16 2.37
N SER A 111 -8.52 3.93 2.73
CA SER A 111 -8.05 4.22 4.09
C SER A 111 -6.54 4.33 4.21
N VAL A 112 -6.10 4.86 5.34
CA VAL A 112 -4.72 4.83 5.81
C VAL A 112 -4.67 4.04 7.13
N CYS A 113 -3.68 3.14 7.28
CA CYS A 113 -3.45 2.42 8.52
C CYS A 113 -2.13 2.87 9.16
N LEU A 114 -2.22 3.35 10.40
CA LEU A 114 -1.05 3.67 11.22
C LEU A 114 -0.59 2.40 11.93
N THR A 115 0.51 1.81 11.46
CA THR A 115 1.09 0.60 12.04
C THR A 115 2.02 0.94 13.20
N ARG A 116 2.26 -0.01 14.10
CA ARG A 116 3.06 0.17 15.33
C ARG A 116 2.63 1.40 16.13
N PHE A 117 1.33 1.63 16.16
CA PHE A 117 0.76 2.72 16.92
C PHE A 117 0.92 2.45 18.43
N ALA A 118 1.45 3.43 19.14
CA ALA A 118 1.68 3.37 20.61
C ALA A 118 1.27 4.68 21.30
N GLY A 119 0.39 5.46 20.67
CA GLY A 119 -0.05 6.74 21.22
C GLY A 119 0.91 7.90 21.01
N GLN A 120 1.83 7.80 20.05
CA GLN A 120 2.76 8.88 19.72
C GLN A 120 2.01 10.18 19.36
N PRO A 121 2.32 11.32 20.00
CA PRO A 121 1.61 12.58 19.76
C PRO A 121 1.62 13.01 18.28
N SER A 122 2.75 12.82 17.58
CA SER A 122 2.89 13.09 16.15
C SER A 122 1.96 12.23 15.29
N ALA A 123 1.82 10.94 15.62
CA ALA A 123 0.92 10.04 14.91
C ALA A 123 -0.56 10.39 15.16
N ILE A 124 -0.90 10.79 16.38
CA ILE A 124 -2.25 11.26 16.73
C ILE A 124 -2.59 12.56 15.95
N ALA A 125 -1.66 13.52 15.91
CA ALA A 125 -1.84 14.75 15.16
C ALA A 125 -1.97 14.47 13.65
N TYR A 126 -1.18 13.54 13.13
CA TYR A 126 -1.24 13.12 11.73
C TYR A 126 -2.57 12.41 11.39
N GLN A 127 -3.06 11.54 12.28
CA GLN A 127 -4.39 10.94 12.11
C GLN A 127 -5.47 12.01 11.98
N LYS A 128 -5.52 12.99 12.89
CA LYS A 128 -6.49 14.09 12.84
C LYS A 128 -6.40 14.87 11.51
N LYS A 129 -5.18 15.09 11.02
CA LYS A 129 -4.96 15.73 9.72
C LYS A 129 -5.57 14.91 8.58
N LEU A 130 -5.31 13.60 8.54
CA LEU A 130 -5.88 12.71 7.51
C LEU A 130 -7.41 12.67 7.58
N GLU A 131 -7.97 12.56 8.79
CA GLU A 131 -9.43 12.58 9.02
C GLU A 131 -10.06 13.90 8.57
N SER A 132 -9.40 15.05 8.80
CA SER A 132 -9.84 16.35 8.30
C SER A 132 -9.85 16.47 6.77
N LEU A 133 -9.04 15.65 6.09
CA LEU A 133 -9.01 15.51 4.63
C LEU A 133 -10.01 14.45 4.11
N GLY A 134 -10.87 13.93 4.97
CA GLY A 134 -11.88 12.95 4.63
C GLY A 134 -11.38 11.50 4.51
N MET A 135 -10.17 11.19 5.00
CA MET A 135 -9.64 9.84 5.00
C MET A 135 -10.10 9.05 6.22
N LYS A 136 -10.47 7.78 6.01
CA LYS A 136 -10.60 6.82 7.12
C LYS A 136 -9.21 6.42 7.60
N VAL A 137 -9.01 6.39 8.92
CA VAL A 137 -7.72 6.03 9.52
C VAL A 137 -7.93 4.91 10.54
N TYR A 138 -7.10 3.87 10.43
CA TYR A 138 -7.08 2.71 11.32
C TYR A 138 -5.76 2.62 12.08
N ARG A 139 -5.77 1.96 13.24
CA ARG A 139 -4.60 1.77 14.09
C ARG A 139 -4.28 0.29 14.24
N HIS A 140 -3.05 -0.07 13.94
CA HIS A 140 -2.49 -1.38 14.22
C HIS A 140 -1.34 -1.24 15.21
N TYR A 141 -1.39 -2.04 16.25
CA TYR A 141 -0.44 -2.01 17.37
C TYR A 141 0.69 -3.00 17.16
N SER A 142 1.81 -2.79 17.85
CA SER A 142 2.83 -3.82 17.95
C SER A 142 2.31 -4.99 18.79
N ILE A 143 2.50 -6.20 18.30
CA ILE A 143 2.06 -7.42 18.98
C ILE A 143 3.25 -7.98 19.77
N PRO A 144 3.21 -8.02 21.10
CA PRO A 144 4.27 -8.61 21.92
C PRO A 144 4.50 -10.09 21.58
N GLY A 145 5.77 -10.47 21.55
CA GLY A 145 6.14 -11.86 21.26
C GLY A 145 6.08 -12.27 19.77
N TYR A 146 5.75 -11.36 18.86
CA TYR A 146 5.84 -11.64 17.41
C TYR A 146 7.31 -11.84 17.00
N PRO A 147 7.63 -12.85 16.17
CA PRO A 147 6.73 -13.83 15.53
C PRO A 147 6.59 -15.17 16.29
N SER A 148 7.12 -15.30 17.50
CA SER A 148 7.32 -16.60 18.16
C SER A 148 6.17 -17.04 19.07
N ASN A 149 5.48 -16.11 19.72
CA ASN A 149 4.38 -16.42 20.65
C ASN A 149 3.03 -16.49 19.91
N ILE A 150 2.83 -17.56 19.16
CA ILE A 150 1.63 -17.73 18.32
C ILE A 150 0.33 -17.64 19.14
N PRO A 151 0.18 -18.28 20.32
CA PRO A 151 -1.06 -18.17 21.09
C PRO A 151 -1.43 -16.74 21.45
N PHE A 152 -0.45 -15.91 21.83
CA PHE A 152 -0.69 -14.50 22.12
C PHE A 152 -0.99 -13.69 20.83
N ILE A 153 -0.26 -13.97 19.75
CA ILE A 153 -0.42 -13.25 18.48
C ILE A 153 -1.87 -13.34 17.97
N VAL A 154 -2.51 -14.51 18.06
CA VAL A 154 -3.87 -14.75 17.57
C VAL A 154 -4.96 -14.43 18.60
N SER A 155 -4.60 -13.95 19.79
CA SER A 155 -5.55 -13.58 20.85
C SER A 155 -6.18 -12.20 20.63
N ASP A 156 -7.20 -11.88 21.44
CA ASP A 156 -7.85 -10.56 21.45
C ASP A 156 -6.89 -9.45 21.90
N GLU A 157 -5.94 -9.74 22.80
CA GLU A 157 -4.90 -8.82 23.24
C GLU A 157 -3.76 -8.67 22.24
N GLY A 158 -3.59 -9.63 21.34
CA GLY A 158 -2.64 -9.61 20.22
C GLY A 158 -3.24 -8.97 18.98
N TYR A 159 -3.50 -9.80 17.99
CA TYR A 159 -4.05 -9.35 16.71
C TYR A 159 -5.45 -8.74 16.82
N GLY A 160 -6.28 -9.28 17.74
CA GLY A 160 -7.64 -8.79 17.96
C GLY A 160 -7.73 -7.35 18.47
N LYS A 161 -6.64 -6.81 19.03
CA LYS A 161 -6.56 -5.40 19.44
C LYS A 161 -6.51 -4.41 18.27
N ASN A 162 -6.10 -4.85 17.08
CA ASN A 162 -6.01 -4.00 15.90
C ASN A 162 -7.39 -3.60 15.40
N ASP A 163 -7.51 -2.38 14.89
CA ASP A 163 -8.72 -1.97 14.19
C ASP A 163 -8.97 -2.88 12.97
N TYR A 164 -10.22 -3.28 12.78
CA TYR A 164 -10.60 -3.98 11.56
C TYR A 164 -10.71 -3.00 10.40
N ILE A 165 -9.90 -3.21 9.35
CA ILE A 165 -9.91 -2.35 8.16
C ILE A 165 -11.10 -2.75 7.27
N GLU A 166 -12.14 -1.94 7.29
CA GLU A 166 -13.29 -2.13 6.41
C GLU A 166 -12.92 -1.81 4.96
N THR A 167 -13.22 -2.73 4.07
CA THR A 167 -12.97 -2.60 2.63
C THR A 167 -14.19 -2.96 1.82
N THR A 168 -14.45 -2.24 0.74
CA THR A 168 -15.69 -2.33 -0.04
C THR A 168 -15.51 -3.00 -1.40
N ARG A 169 -14.26 -3.11 -1.89
CA ARG A 169 -13.96 -3.64 -3.23
C ARG A 169 -13.35 -5.03 -3.20
N SER A 170 -13.43 -5.72 -4.33
CA SER A 170 -12.95 -7.10 -4.48
C SER A 170 -11.42 -7.22 -4.49
N LEU A 171 -10.70 -6.19 -4.92
CA LEU A 171 -9.25 -6.12 -4.88
C LEU A 171 -8.80 -5.06 -3.87
N VAL A 172 -8.13 -5.48 -2.82
CA VAL A 172 -7.51 -4.56 -1.85
C VAL A 172 -6.01 -4.54 -2.07
N VAL A 173 -5.49 -3.39 -2.46
CA VAL A 173 -4.06 -3.19 -2.69
C VAL A 173 -3.46 -2.48 -1.50
N VAL A 174 -2.53 -3.15 -0.82
CA VAL A 174 -1.80 -2.58 0.32
C VAL A 174 -0.47 -2.01 -0.17
N THR A 175 -0.25 -0.75 0.10
CA THR A 175 0.98 -0.03 -0.28
C THR A 175 1.49 0.87 0.85
N ALA A 176 2.69 1.42 0.68
CA ALA A 176 3.34 2.24 1.71
C ALA A 176 4.33 3.24 1.08
N PRO A 177 4.69 4.31 1.79
CA PRO A 177 5.71 5.26 1.35
C PRO A 177 7.10 4.62 1.23
N GLY A 178 7.36 3.53 1.96
CA GLY A 178 8.65 2.87 1.90
C GLY A 178 8.77 1.64 2.80
N PRO A 179 9.96 1.02 2.87
CA PRO A 179 10.19 -0.18 3.67
C PRO A 179 10.04 0.11 5.18
N GLY A 180 9.62 -0.92 5.92
CA GLY A 180 9.41 -0.84 7.37
C GLY A 180 8.07 -0.25 7.78
N SER A 181 7.16 0.03 6.85
CA SER A 181 5.84 0.57 7.13
C SER A 181 4.85 -0.45 7.73
N GLY A 182 5.18 -1.74 7.72
CA GLY A 182 4.35 -2.80 8.33
C GLY A 182 3.18 -3.25 7.47
N LYS A 183 3.42 -3.33 6.16
CA LYS A 183 2.48 -3.91 5.19
C LYS A 183 2.22 -5.38 5.50
#